data_21f37e6aba6b8c4c7fc5aaa442e33247
#
_entry.id   21f37e6aba6b8c4c7fc5aaa442e33247
#
_cell.length_a   1.000
_cell.length_b   1.000
_cell.length_c   1.000
_cell.angle_alpha   90.00
_cell.angle_beta   90.00
_cell.angle_gamma   90.00
#
_symmetry.space_group_name_H-M   'P 1'
#
loop_
_entity.id
_entity.type
_entity.pdbx_description
1 polymer ?
#
loop_
_entity_poly.entity_id
_entity_poly.type
_entity_poly.pdbx_seq_one_letter_code
_entity_poly.pdbx_strand_id
1 'polypeptide(L)'
;MKNVLLILALVVAAGFIFFGVQKFGSENIIFATIAERSGISLFEPLIRMLTGVAEVGTAILILIPRTRLLGALAGLGVLAGAIGFHLSPWLGINVPGIGHGLFFTALGLTVLTSTLFVLLKKQGYGLTSGLKND
;
A
#
# COMPACT_ATOMS: atom_id res chain seq x y z
N MET A 1 16.70 18.23 -1.03
CA MET A 1 16.25 16.88 -1.42
C MET A 1 15.96 15.96 -0.24
N LYS A 2 16.86 15.85 0.75
CA LYS A 2 16.67 14.97 1.93
C LYS A 2 15.33 15.24 2.64
N ASN A 3 14.97 16.49 2.87
CA ASN A 3 13.71 16.85 3.52
C ASN A 3 12.48 16.48 2.68
N VAL A 4 12.55 16.61 1.36
CA VAL A 4 11.47 16.22 0.45
C VAL A 4 11.26 14.71 0.51
N LEU A 5 12.34 13.93 0.47
CA LEU A 5 12.29 12.47 0.60
C LEU A 5 11.71 12.03 1.95
N LEU A 6 12.10 12.71 3.03
CA LEU A 6 11.57 12.40 4.36
C LEU A 6 10.08 12.69 4.45
N ILE A 7 9.64 13.87 4.02
CA ILE A 7 8.21 14.24 4.05
C ILE A 7 7.40 13.27 3.21
N LEU A 8 7.86 12.97 2.00
CA LEU A 8 7.17 12.03 1.11
C LEU A 8 7.11 10.62 1.71
N ALA A 9 8.20 10.15 2.31
CA ALA A 9 8.24 8.86 3.01
C ALA A 9 7.25 8.82 4.18
N LEU A 10 7.17 9.89 4.98
CA LEU A 10 6.22 9.98 6.09
C LEU A 10 4.77 9.97 5.61
N VAL A 11 4.45 10.71 4.56
CA VAL A 11 3.10 10.75 3.98
C VAL A 11 2.70 9.39 3.42
N VAL A 12 3.57 8.75 2.65
CA VAL A 12 3.31 7.42 2.08
C VAL A 12 3.17 6.37 3.18
N ALA A 13 4.07 6.36 4.15
CA ALA A 13 3.99 5.43 5.29
C ALA A 13 2.70 5.62 6.10
N ALA A 14 2.30 6.87 6.36
CA ALA A 14 1.05 7.17 7.04
C ALA A 14 -0.18 6.60 6.30
N GLY A 15 -0.20 6.69 4.97
CA GLY A 15 -1.24 6.09 4.13
C GLY A 15 -1.30 4.57 4.29
N PHE A 16 -0.16 3.88 4.22
CA PHE A 16 -0.10 2.43 4.41
C PHE A 16 -0.48 2.00 5.83
N ILE A 17 -0.07 2.74 6.86
CA ILE A 17 -0.49 2.46 8.25
C ILE A 17 -1.99 2.64 8.39
N PHE A 18 -2.54 3.74 7.90
CA PHE A 18 -3.96 4.03 8.00
C PHE A 18 -4.83 2.92 7.42
N PHE A 19 -4.50 2.44 6.21
CA PHE A 19 -5.24 1.35 5.58
C PHE A 19 -4.90 -0.01 6.17
N GLY A 20 -3.65 -0.23 6.54
CA GLY A 20 -3.18 -1.51 7.08
C GLY A 20 -3.81 -1.86 8.42
N VAL A 21 -3.84 -0.91 9.36
CA VAL A 21 -4.40 -1.18 10.71
C VAL A 21 -5.89 -1.47 10.70
N GLN A 22 -6.64 -0.92 9.75
CA GLN A 22 -8.08 -1.20 9.62
C GLN A 22 -8.36 -2.66 9.24
N LYS A 23 -7.40 -3.38 8.69
CA LYS A 23 -7.54 -4.77 8.29
C LYS A 23 -7.47 -5.76 9.46
N PHE A 24 -7.06 -5.29 10.65
CA PHE A 24 -7.03 -6.11 11.86
C PHE A 24 -8.31 -6.03 12.70
N GLY A 25 -9.31 -5.27 12.25
CA GLY A 25 -10.63 -5.24 12.86
C GLY A 25 -11.42 -6.54 12.68
N SER A 26 -12.64 -6.57 13.21
CA SER A 26 -13.51 -7.76 13.16
C SER A 26 -13.95 -8.13 11.74
N GLU A 27 -14.18 -7.14 10.88
CA GLU A 27 -14.63 -7.30 9.50
C GLU A 27 -14.21 -6.09 8.65
N ASN A 28 -14.05 -6.32 7.36
CA ASN A 28 -13.77 -5.25 6.40
C ASN A 28 -14.66 -5.44 5.17
N ILE A 29 -15.46 -4.43 4.84
CA ILE A 29 -16.43 -4.49 3.75
C ILE A 29 -15.78 -4.80 2.39
N ILE A 30 -14.55 -4.36 2.16
CA ILE A 30 -13.82 -4.61 0.90
C ILE A 30 -13.61 -6.10 0.72
N PHE A 31 -13.02 -6.75 1.72
CA PHE A 31 -12.69 -8.18 1.66
C PHE A 31 -13.94 -9.06 1.78
N ALA A 32 -14.94 -8.64 2.56
CA ALA A 32 -16.23 -9.31 2.60
C ALA A 32 -16.91 -9.31 1.23
N THR A 33 -16.90 -8.17 0.53
CA THR A 33 -17.44 -8.05 -0.82
C THR A 33 -16.68 -8.93 -1.82
N ILE A 34 -15.34 -8.96 -1.76
CA ILE A 34 -14.52 -9.81 -2.62
C ILE A 34 -14.84 -11.29 -2.35
N ALA A 35 -14.90 -11.70 -1.08
CA ALA A 35 -15.21 -13.07 -0.71
C ALA A 35 -16.59 -13.50 -1.22
N GLU A 36 -17.59 -12.67 -1.03
CA GLU A 36 -18.96 -12.94 -1.49
C GLU A 36 -19.04 -13.07 -3.00
N ARG A 37 -18.50 -12.11 -3.74
CA ARG A 37 -18.60 -12.08 -5.21
C ARG A 37 -17.71 -13.10 -5.92
N SER A 38 -16.54 -13.42 -5.35
CA SER A 38 -15.64 -14.42 -5.90
C SER A 38 -16.01 -15.84 -5.51
N GLY A 39 -16.74 -16.02 -4.43
CA GLY A 39 -17.00 -17.33 -3.81
C GLY A 39 -15.79 -17.91 -3.07
N ILE A 40 -14.73 -17.13 -2.85
CA ILE A 40 -13.49 -17.57 -2.19
C ILE A 40 -13.49 -17.07 -0.76
N SER A 41 -13.80 -17.97 0.18
CA SER A 41 -13.90 -17.63 1.61
C SER A 41 -12.57 -17.20 2.26
N LEU A 42 -11.43 -17.52 1.65
CA LEU A 42 -10.11 -17.14 2.17
C LEU A 42 -9.87 -15.63 2.18
N PHE A 43 -10.60 -14.85 1.40
CA PHE A 43 -10.46 -13.39 1.37
C PHE A 43 -10.82 -12.74 2.71
N GLU A 44 -11.78 -13.31 3.46
CA GLU A 44 -12.20 -12.82 4.76
C GLU A 44 -12.23 -13.98 5.77
N PRO A 45 -11.41 -13.99 6.84
CA PRO A 45 -10.48 -12.93 7.28
C PRO A 45 -9.03 -13.12 6.83
N LEU A 46 -8.61 -14.27 6.26
CA LEU A 46 -7.20 -14.63 6.12
C LEU A 46 -6.44 -13.66 5.21
N ILE A 47 -6.84 -13.50 3.96
CA ILE A 47 -6.15 -12.62 3.00
C ILE A 47 -6.24 -11.16 3.45
N ARG A 48 -7.35 -10.75 4.06
CA ARG A 48 -7.48 -9.43 4.68
C ARG A 48 -6.38 -9.16 5.70
N MET A 49 -6.19 -10.06 6.63
CA MET A 49 -5.17 -9.90 7.68
C MET A 49 -3.75 -9.93 7.11
N LEU A 50 -3.48 -10.81 6.14
CA LEU A 50 -2.19 -10.84 5.45
C LEU A 50 -1.92 -9.54 4.68
N THR A 51 -2.92 -8.96 4.07
CA THR A 51 -2.80 -7.65 3.41
C THR A 51 -2.50 -6.56 4.42
N GLY A 52 -3.15 -6.58 5.59
CA GLY A 52 -2.83 -5.66 6.68
C GLY A 52 -1.37 -5.77 7.14
N VAL A 53 -0.87 -6.98 7.31
CA VAL A 53 0.56 -7.22 7.63
C VAL A 53 1.46 -6.67 6.54
N ALA A 54 1.15 -6.90 5.27
CA ALA A 54 1.92 -6.40 4.14
C ALA A 54 1.95 -4.86 4.09
N GLU A 55 0.82 -4.20 4.34
CA GLU A 55 0.74 -2.74 4.37
C GLU A 55 1.51 -2.12 5.53
N VAL A 56 1.33 -2.62 6.74
CA VAL A 56 2.07 -2.15 7.92
C VAL A 56 3.57 -2.44 7.76
N GLY A 57 3.94 -3.62 7.29
CA GLY A 57 5.32 -3.98 6.99
C GLY A 57 5.95 -3.06 5.95
N THR A 58 5.21 -2.71 4.90
CA THR A 58 5.62 -1.74 3.89
C THR A 58 5.90 -0.37 4.51
N ALA A 59 5.02 0.11 5.38
CA ALA A 59 5.21 1.39 6.08
C ALA A 59 6.49 1.36 6.94
N ILE A 60 6.73 0.29 7.68
CA ILE A 60 7.95 0.13 8.50
C ILE A 60 9.20 0.19 7.61
N LEU A 61 9.21 -0.55 6.49
CA LEU A 61 10.34 -0.53 5.55
C LEU A 61 10.60 0.87 4.98
N ILE A 62 9.54 1.63 4.67
CA ILE A 62 9.64 3.00 4.15
C ILE A 62 10.22 3.96 5.21
N LEU A 63 9.85 3.79 6.48
CA LEU A 63 10.33 4.64 7.58
C LEU A 63 11.81 4.42 7.89
N ILE A 64 12.32 3.21 7.69
CA ILE A 64 13.73 2.89 7.93
C ILE A 64 14.56 3.30 6.69
N PRO A 65 15.52 4.25 6.83
CA PRO A 65 16.27 4.76 5.68
C PRO A 65 16.96 3.70 4.83
N ARG A 66 17.49 2.65 5.44
CA ARG A 66 18.21 1.56 4.75
C ARG A 66 17.30 0.71 3.87
N THR A 67 16.04 0.52 4.26
CA THR A 67 15.06 -0.33 3.54
C THR A 67 14.01 0.48 2.80
N ARG A 68 14.11 1.80 2.80
CA ARG A 68 13.10 2.70 2.23
C ARG A 68 12.78 2.42 0.78
N LEU A 69 13.80 2.14 -0.05
CA LEU A 69 13.58 1.80 -1.45
C LEU A 69 12.86 0.46 -1.61
N LEU A 70 13.23 -0.54 -0.81
CA LEU A 70 12.54 -1.83 -0.77
C LEU A 70 11.08 -1.66 -0.34
N GLY A 71 10.83 -0.83 0.68
CA GLY A 71 9.48 -0.49 1.13
C GLY A 71 8.64 0.18 0.03
N ALA A 72 9.21 1.12 -0.70
CA ALA A 72 8.53 1.76 -1.83
C ALA A 72 8.17 0.75 -2.93
N LEU A 73 9.09 -0.16 -3.25
CA LEU A 73 8.83 -1.23 -4.21
C LEU A 73 7.73 -2.19 -3.73
N ALA A 74 7.80 -2.65 -2.48
CA ALA A 74 6.78 -3.49 -1.87
C ALA A 74 5.40 -2.79 -1.87
N GLY A 75 5.38 -1.50 -1.54
CA GLY A 75 4.17 -0.67 -1.57
C GLY A 75 3.54 -0.60 -2.96
N LEU A 76 4.34 -0.45 -4.00
CA LEU A 76 3.83 -0.49 -5.38
C LEU A 76 3.19 -1.85 -5.72
N GLY A 77 3.76 -2.95 -5.22
CA GLY A 77 3.17 -4.28 -5.37
C GLY A 77 1.82 -4.41 -4.67
N VAL A 78 1.71 -3.93 -3.42
CA VAL A 78 0.45 -3.91 -2.66
C VAL A 78 -0.61 -3.06 -3.37
N LEU A 79 -0.24 -1.87 -3.83
CA LEU A 79 -1.15 -0.96 -4.55
C LEU A 79 -1.58 -1.52 -5.90
N ALA A 80 -0.68 -2.20 -6.63
CA ALA A 80 -1.04 -2.89 -7.86
C ALA A 80 -2.13 -3.96 -7.61
N GLY A 81 -2.02 -4.71 -6.53
CA GLY A 81 -3.06 -5.65 -6.09
C GLY A 81 -4.38 -4.96 -5.76
N ALA A 82 -4.33 -3.87 -4.99
CA ALA A 82 -5.52 -3.09 -4.62
C ALA A 82 -6.23 -2.53 -5.86
N ILE A 83 -5.49 -1.90 -6.77
CA ILE A 83 -6.04 -1.36 -8.03
C ILE A 83 -6.59 -2.49 -8.89
N GLY A 84 -5.89 -3.64 -8.96
CA GLY A 84 -6.36 -4.82 -9.68
C GLY A 84 -7.71 -5.31 -9.20
N PHE A 85 -7.95 -5.35 -7.88
CA PHE A 85 -9.25 -5.70 -7.32
C PHE A 85 -10.33 -4.67 -7.67
N HIS A 86 -10.02 -3.38 -7.60
CA HIS A 86 -10.97 -2.33 -8.02
C HIS A 86 -11.34 -2.41 -9.51
N LEU A 87 -10.42 -2.87 -10.35
CA LEU A 87 -10.69 -3.08 -11.78
C LEU A 87 -11.34 -4.44 -12.08
N SER A 88 -11.44 -5.32 -11.08
CA SER A 88 -12.06 -6.63 -11.20
C SER A 88 -13.58 -6.56 -10.98
N PRO A 89 -14.35 -7.57 -11.46
CA PRO A 89 -15.77 -7.68 -11.17
C PRO A 89 -16.06 -8.02 -9.70
N TRP A 90 -15.06 -8.44 -8.93
CA TRP A 90 -15.23 -8.84 -7.53
C TRP A 90 -15.34 -7.66 -6.58
N LEU A 91 -14.67 -6.55 -6.85
CA LEU A 91 -14.78 -5.34 -6.03
C LEU A 91 -15.42 -4.18 -6.80
N GLY A 92 -14.80 -3.78 -7.90
CA GLY A 92 -15.21 -2.65 -8.70
C GLY A 92 -14.67 -1.31 -8.18
N ILE A 93 -14.80 -0.28 -9.00
CA ILE A 93 -14.39 1.09 -8.68
C ILE A 93 -15.34 1.72 -7.65
N ASN A 94 -16.64 1.41 -7.77
CA ASN A 94 -17.68 1.85 -6.84
C ASN A 94 -17.92 0.73 -5.80
N VAL A 95 -17.33 0.87 -4.62
CA VAL A 95 -17.46 -0.12 -3.54
C VAL A 95 -18.81 0.08 -2.83
N PRO A 96 -19.63 -0.98 -2.65
CA PRO A 96 -20.91 -0.87 -1.95
C PRO A 96 -20.76 -0.23 -0.56
N GLY A 97 -21.55 0.82 -0.30
CA GLY A 97 -21.53 1.55 0.97
C GLY A 97 -20.39 2.55 1.14
N ILE A 98 -19.42 2.60 0.24
CA ILE A 98 -18.24 3.48 0.32
C ILE A 98 -18.16 4.42 -0.89
N GLY A 99 -18.48 3.93 -2.10
CA GLY A 99 -18.38 4.70 -3.34
C GLY A 99 -17.01 4.58 -4.02
N HIS A 100 -16.61 5.63 -4.73
CA HIS A 100 -15.37 5.66 -5.55
C HIS A 100 -14.13 6.10 -4.79
N GLY A 101 -14.25 6.57 -3.56
CA GLY A 101 -13.18 7.22 -2.80
C GLY A 101 -11.94 6.33 -2.60
N LEU A 102 -12.14 5.06 -2.32
CA LEU A 102 -11.02 4.12 -2.10
C LEU A 102 -10.18 3.92 -3.36
N PHE A 103 -10.82 3.80 -4.52
CA PHE A 103 -10.10 3.66 -5.80
C PHE A 103 -9.23 4.88 -6.08
N PHE A 104 -9.77 6.08 -5.96
CA PHE A 104 -9.01 7.31 -6.18
C PHE A 104 -7.92 7.51 -5.14
N THR A 105 -8.15 7.12 -3.90
CA THR A 105 -7.12 7.14 -2.85
C THR A 105 -5.97 6.18 -3.17
N ALA A 106 -6.28 4.98 -3.66
CA ALA A 106 -5.27 4.02 -4.11
C ALA A 106 -4.44 4.57 -5.29
N LEU A 107 -5.08 5.24 -6.25
CA LEU A 107 -4.38 5.92 -7.36
C LEU A 107 -3.47 7.04 -6.84
N GLY A 108 -3.95 7.89 -5.95
CA GLY A 108 -3.16 8.96 -5.34
C GLY A 108 -1.95 8.42 -4.57
N LEU A 109 -2.15 7.40 -3.75
CA LEU A 109 -1.05 6.77 -3.01
C LEU A 109 -0.06 6.08 -3.96
N THR A 110 -0.51 5.54 -5.08
CA THR A 110 0.36 4.97 -6.12
C THR A 110 1.25 6.05 -6.74
N VAL A 111 0.70 7.22 -7.05
CA VAL A 111 1.48 8.35 -7.59
C VAL A 111 2.55 8.79 -6.58
N LEU A 112 2.19 8.96 -5.30
CA LEU A 112 3.13 9.36 -4.26
C LEU A 112 4.22 8.31 -4.04
N THR A 113 3.86 7.03 -4.01
CA THR A 113 4.81 5.92 -3.80
C THR A 113 5.74 5.76 -5.01
N SER A 114 5.23 5.92 -6.23
CA SER A 114 6.04 5.91 -7.45
C SER A 114 7.02 7.08 -7.48
N THR A 115 6.58 8.28 -7.08
CA THR A 115 7.44 9.46 -6.96
C THR A 115 8.54 9.21 -5.94
N LEU A 116 8.20 8.69 -4.77
CA LEU A 116 9.19 8.32 -3.74
C LEU A 116 10.20 7.31 -4.30
N PHE A 117 9.75 6.26 -4.95
CA PHE A 117 10.62 5.24 -5.54
C PHE A 117 11.61 5.83 -6.56
N VAL A 118 11.11 6.63 -7.49
CA VAL A 118 11.94 7.25 -8.53
C VAL A 118 12.98 8.20 -7.92
N LEU A 119 12.57 9.04 -6.97
CA LEU A 119 13.48 9.98 -6.31
C LEU A 119 14.56 9.25 -5.50
N LEU A 120 14.21 8.18 -4.79
CA LEU A 120 15.18 7.36 -4.06
C LEU A 120 16.19 6.73 -5.01
N LYS A 121 15.74 6.17 -6.14
CA LYS A 121 16.63 5.62 -7.18
C LYS A 121 17.59 6.68 -7.72
N LYS A 122 17.08 7.87 -8.05
CA LYS A 122 17.90 8.99 -8.56
C LYS A 122 18.94 9.45 -7.54
N GLN A 123 18.64 9.37 -6.24
CA GLN A 123 19.58 9.73 -5.18
C GLN A 123 20.59 8.61 -4.85
N GLY A 124 20.51 7.45 -5.49
CA GLY A 124 21.46 6.35 -5.30
C GLY A 124 21.15 5.41 -4.16
N TYR A 125 19.89 5.39 -3.66
CA TYR A 125 19.48 4.40 -2.65
C TYR A 125 19.53 2.98 -3.21
N GLY A 126 20.08 2.05 -2.42
CA GLY A 126 19.97 0.62 -2.65
C GLY A 126 18.74 0.02 -1.95
N LEU A 127 18.34 -1.19 -2.31
CA LEU A 127 17.15 -1.84 -1.73
C LEU A 127 17.29 -2.07 -0.23
N THR A 128 18.49 -2.39 0.26
CA THR A 128 18.76 -2.70 1.67
C THR A 128 19.98 -1.96 2.24
N SER A 129 20.53 -1.02 1.49
CA SER A 129 21.78 -0.34 1.86
C SER A 129 21.65 1.17 2.13
N GLY A 130 20.46 1.73 1.92
CA GLY A 130 20.29 3.18 1.98
C GLY A 130 21.07 3.91 0.90
N LEU A 131 21.56 5.11 1.20
CA LEU A 131 22.49 5.84 0.33
C LEU A 131 23.83 5.13 0.26
N LYS A 132 24.40 4.95 -0.94
CA LYS A 132 25.66 4.25 -1.16
C LYS A 132 26.89 4.95 -0.57
N ASN A 133 26.75 6.19 -0.13
CA ASN A 133 27.88 7.05 0.35
C ASN A 133 27.75 7.46 1.83
N ASP A 134 26.93 6.75 2.60
CA ASP A 134 26.83 6.96 4.06
C ASP A 134 27.55 5.86 4.82
#